data_59593be67bdb078b347dc4ec4fd617ff
#
_entry.id   59593be67bdb078b347dc4ec4fd617ff
#
_cell.length_a   1.000
_cell.length_b   1.000
_cell.length_c   1.000
_cell.angle_alpha   90.00
_cell.angle_beta   90.00
_cell.angle_gamma   90.00
#
_symmetry.space_group_name_H-M   'P 1'
#
loop_
_entity.id
_entity.type
_entity.pdbx_description
1 polymer ?
#
loop_
_entity_poly.entity_id
_entity_poly.type
_entity_poly.pdbx_seq_one_letter_code
_entity_poly.pdbx_strand_id
1 'polypeptide(L)'
;LENEALSVLVDERGLVTSAVHRRSGREAIPAGTAGNLLQLHQDIPNTWEAWDIDSHYRHLVEDLTGVESIEEVTDEHGQPGLRIVRSFSNSRVEQVLSLAGGDDPTLRVLVDVDWHEQHRLLKLAFPLDVLADHATSETQFGHVSRSTHANTSWDTARFETVAHRWVHVGEPGFGVSVANDGTYGHDITRIRTEGGVASQLRLSL
;
A
#
# COMPACT_ATOMS: atom_id res chain seq x y z
N LEU A 1 5.38 -4.12 -16.49
CA LEU A 1 4.77 -2.88 -16.96
C LEU A 1 5.86 -1.81 -17.12
N GLU A 2 5.79 -1.00 -18.18
CA GLU A 2 6.83 -0.01 -18.46
C GLU A 2 6.26 1.18 -19.21
N ASN A 3 6.72 2.40 -18.84
CA ASN A 3 6.49 3.64 -19.59
C ASN A 3 7.80 4.47 -19.66
N GLU A 4 7.76 5.73 -20.05
CA GLU A 4 8.98 6.56 -20.16
C GLU A 4 9.61 6.90 -18.81
N ALA A 5 8.81 6.95 -17.72
CA ALA A 5 9.25 7.36 -16.38
C ALA A 5 9.48 6.20 -15.42
N LEU A 6 8.71 5.11 -15.54
CA LEU A 6 8.65 4.02 -14.55
C LEU A 6 8.79 2.64 -15.21
N SER A 7 9.54 1.74 -14.57
CA SER A 7 9.59 0.32 -14.90
C SER A 7 9.16 -0.47 -13.66
N VAL A 8 8.12 -1.32 -13.80
CA VAL A 8 7.52 -2.08 -12.71
C VAL A 8 7.52 -3.57 -13.05
N LEU A 9 8.08 -4.38 -12.15
CA LEU A 9 8.04 -5.82 -12.23
C LEU A 9 6.94 -6.36 -11.30
N VAL A 10 6.11 -7.23 -11.86
CA VAL A 10 5.06 -7.95 -11.13
C VAL A 10 5.35 -9.44 -11.24
N ASP A 11 5.38 -10.14 -10.12
CA ASP A 11 5.65 -11.58 -10.07
C ASP A 11 4.39 -12.42 -10.34
N GLU A 12 4.56 -13.76 -10.35
CA GLU A 12 3.47 -14.72 -10.56
C GLU A 12 2.41 -14.71 -9.45
N ARG A 13 2.67 -14.05 -8.34
CA ARG A 13 1.70 -13.82 -7.25
C ARG A 13 0.95 -12.50 -7.43
N GLY A 14 1.22 -11.74 -8.49
CA GLY A 14 0.63 -10.43 -8.71
C GLY A 14 1.17 -9.36 -7.75
N LEU A 15 2.36 -9.56 -7.19
CA LEU A 15 3.01 -8.62 -6.28
C LEU A 15 4.03 -7.77 -7.03
N VAL A 16 4.13 -6.50 -6.69
CA VAL A 16 5.11 -5.57 -7.24
C VAL A 16 6.46 -5.80 -6.55
N THR A 17 7.39 -6.43 -7.23
CA THR A 17 8.73 -6.76 -6.69
C THR A 17 9.80 -5.72 -7.00
N SER A 18 9.52 -4.81 -7.95
CA SER A 18 10.39 -3.69 -8.30
C SER A 18 9.57 -2.57 -8.90
N ALA A 19 9.93 -1.33 -8.58
CA ALA A 19 9.38 -0.12 -9.19
C ALA A 19 10.50 0.92 -9.32
N VAL A 20 11.13 0.98 -10.51
CA VAL A 20 12.30 1.82 -10.75
C VAL A 20 11.89 3.10 -11.47
N HIS A 21 12.20 4.25 -10.88
CA HIS A 21 12.09 5.53 -11.57
C HIS A 21 13.24 5.67 -12.60
N ARG A 22 12.93 5.56 -13.88
CA ARG A 22 13.91 5.37 -14.96
C ARG A 22 14.93 6.50 -15.09
N ARG A 23 14.52 7.75 -14.88
CA ARG A 23 15.42 8.90 -14.99
C ARG A 23 16.50 8.93 -13.89
N SER A 24 16.15 8.59 -12.67
CA SER A 24 17.10 8.60 -11.54
C SER A 24 17.74 7.23 -11.27
N GLY A 25 17.19 6.14 -11.81
CA GLY A 25 17.56 4.77 -11.47
C GLY A 25 17.19 4.36 -10.05
N ARG A 26 16.36 5.16 -9.35
CA ARG A 26 15.97 4.89 -7.95
C ARG A 26 14.90 3.82 -7.89
N GLU A 27 15.16 2.77 -7.12
CA GLU A 27 14.20 1.72 -6.78
C GLU A 27 13.31 2.18 -5.63
N ALA A 28 12.01 1.93 -5.72
CA ALA A 28 11.04 2.26 -4.69
C ALA A 28 10.71 1.07 -3.78
N ILE A 29 10.89 -0.17 -4.22
CA ILE A 29 10.59 -1.38 -3.45
C ILE A 29 11.89 -1.95 -2.87
N PRO A 30 12.02 -2.09 -1.54
CA PRO A 30 13.22 -2.66 -0.94
C PRO A 30 13.47 -4.10 -1.39
N ALA A 31 14.73 -4.46 -1.62
CA ALA A 31 15.11 -5.83 -1.99
C ALA A 31 14.55 -6.87 -0.99
N GLY A 32 14.09 -8.00 -1.52
CA GLY A 32 13.50 -9.08 -0.73
C GLY A 32 12.07 -8.81 -0.23
N THR A 33 11.46 -7.69 -0.62
CA THR A 33 10.07 -7.34 -0.28
C THR A 33 9.21 -7.21 -1.53
N ALA A 34 7.89 -7.02 -1.34
CA ALA A 34 6.99 -6.78 -2.45
C ALA A 34 5.80 -5.89 -2.04
N GLY A 35 5.43 -4.98 -2.93
CA GLY A 35 4.23 -4.15 -2.82
C GLY A 35 3.00 -4.79 -3.46
N ASN A 36 1.88 -4.08 -3.44
CA ASN A 36 0.58 -4.60 -3.85
C ASN A 36 0.17 -5.85 -3.06
N LEU A 37 0.64 -5.96 -1.81
CA LEU A 37 0.34 -7.09 -0.95
C LEU A 37 -0.95 -6.82 -0.16
N LEU A 38 -1.98 -7.63 -0.42
CA LEU A 38 -3.18 -7.63 0.40
C LEU A 38 -2.92 -8.40 1.70
N GLN A 39 -3.25 -7.76 2.82
CA GLN A 39 -3.09 -8.29 4.18
C GLN A 39 -4.45 -8.35 4.87
N LEU A 40 -4.86 -9.54 5.29
CA LEU A 40 -6.10 -9.77 6.04
C LEU A 40 -5.79 -9.84 7.53
N HIS A 41 -6.17 -8.81 8.25
CA HIS A 41 -5.98 -8.73 9.70
C HIS A 41 -7.22 -9.20 10.43
N GLN A 42 -7.04 -9.72 11.64
CA GLN A 42 -8.16 -9.93 12.58
C GLN A 42 -8.47 -8.60 13.27
N ASP A 43 -9.72 -8.18 13.20
CA ASP A 43 -10.22 -6.95 13.82
C ASP A 43 -11.33 -7.29 14.82
N ILE A 44 -10.94 -7.34 16.09
CA ILE A 44 -11.86 -7.61 17.22
C ILE A 44 -11.53 -6.59 18.31
N PRO A 45 -12.06 -5.37 18.22
CA PRO A 45 -11.83 -4.35 19.24
C PRO A 45 -12.49 -4.72 20.56
N ASN A 46 -11.91 -4.26 21.66
CA ASN A 46 -12.44 -4.52 23.00
C ASN A 46 -13.81 -3.87 23.24
N THR A 47 -14.02 -2.70 22.65
CA THR A 47 -15.28 -1.94 22.72
C THR A 47 -15.50 -1.19 21.41
N TRP A 48 -16.74 -0.77 21.14
CA TRP A 48 -17.07 0.11 20.01
C TRP A 48 -16.77 -0.48 18.62
N GLU A 49 -17.10 -1.72 18.43
CA GLU A 49 -16.79 -2.55 17.27
C GLU A 49 -16.93 -1.87 15.91
N ALA A 50 -17.88 -0.97 15.72
CA ALA A 50 -18.06 -0.24 14.47
C ALA A 50 -17.36 1.14 14.42
N TRP A 51 -16.68 1.53 15.51
CA TRP A 51 -16.15 2.88 15.70
C TRP A 51 -14.68 2.93 16.03
N ASP A 52 -14.09 1.84 16.47
CA ASP A 52 -12.74 1.78 16.99
C ASP A 52 -11.96 0.61 16.38
N ILE A 53 -10.65 0.73 16.41
CA ILE A 53 -9.72 -0.32 16.06
C ILE A 53 -8.64 -0.38 17.14
N ASP A 54 -8.39 -1.57 17.67
CA ASP A 54 -7.36 -1.79 18.69
C ASP A 54 -6.02 -2.18 18.05
N SER A 55 -4.91 -1.69 18.59
CA SER A 55 -3.56 -1.90 18.08
C SER A 55 -3.16 -3.37 17.91
N HIS A 56 -3.82 -4.29 18.63
CA HIS A 56 -3.54 -5.71 18.55
C HIS A 56 -3.99 -6.37 17.21
N TYR A 57 -4.78 -5.68 16.37
CA TYR A 57 -5.10 -6.17 15.01
C TYR A 57 -3.85 -6.53 14.22
N ARG A 58 -2.72 -5.87 14.51
CA ARG A 58 -1.44 -6.07 13.85
C ARG A 58 -0.76 -7.42 14.17
N HIS A 59 -1.20 -8.10 15.23
CA HIS A 59 -0.57 -9.33 15.69
C HIS A 59 -1.05 -10.57 14.92
N LEU A 60 -2.24 -10.50 14.32
CA LEU A 60 -2.83 -11.60 13.57
C LEU A 60 -3.12 -11.12 12.15
N VAL A 61 -2.21 -11.44 11.26
CA VAL A 61 -2.25 -11.06 9.85
C VAL A 61 -1.98 -12.26 8.95
N GLU A 62 -2.72 -12.34 7.87
CA GLU A 62 -2.53 -13.29 6.78
C GLU A 62 -2.19 -12.52 5.51
N ASP A 63 -1.05 -12.86 4.90
CA ASP A 63 -0.63 -12.31 3.60
C ASP A 63 -1.35 -13.07 2.47
N LEU A 64 -2.19 -12.39 1.71
CA LEU A 64 -2.97 -12.96 0.63
C LEU A 64 -2.12 -13.05 -0.64
N THR A 65 -1.31 -14.08 -0.75
CA THR A 65 -0.41 -14.30 -1.89
C THR A 65 -0.96 -15.27 -2.94
N GLY A 66 -2.04 -15.98 -2.62
CA GLY A 66 -2.73 -16.87 -3.58
C GLY A 66 -3.38 -16.07 -4.71
N VAL A 67 -3.31 -16.58 -5.94
CA VAL A 67 -3.87 -15.95 -7.15
C VAL A 67 -4.75 -16.96 -7.87
N GLU A 68 -5.95 -16.56 -8.29
CA GLU A 68 -6.79 -17.37 -9.20
C GLU A 68 -6.35 -17.18 -10.65
N SER A 69 -6.14 -15.92 -11.06
CA SER A 69 -5.67 -15.60 -12.42
C SER A 69 -4.87 -14.31 -12.45
N ILE A 70 -3.95 -14.23 -13.40
CA ILE A 70 -3.29 -12.99 -13.85
C ILE A 70 -3.46 -12.96 -15.37
N GLU A 71 -4.04 -11.88 -15.88
CA GLU A 71 -4.37 -11.70 -17.28
C GLU A 71 -3.89 -10.33 -17.77
N GLU A 72 -3.35 -10.28 -18.99
CA GLU A 72 -3.08 -9.01 -19.65
C GLU A 72 -4.41 -8.36 -20.06
N VAL A 73 -4.56 -7.09 -19.75
CA VAL A 73 -5.77 -6.31 -20.06
C VAL A 73 -5.39 -4.92 -20.57
N THR A 74 -6.37 -4.21 -21.07
CA THR A 74 -6.28 -2.77 -21.30
C THR A 74 -7.14 -2.07 -20.25
N ASP A 75 -6.58 -1.09 -19.55
CA ASP A 75 -7.30 -0.31 -18.55
C ASP A 75 -8.32 0.66 -19.18
N GLU A 76 -9.10 1.33 -18.36
CA GLU A 76 -10.11 2.31 -18.80
C GLU A 76 -9.54 3.54 -19.51
N HIS A 77 -8.22 3.75 -19.40
CA HIS A 77 -7.50 4.83 -20.08
C HIS A 77 -6.78 4.37 -21.36
N GLY A 78 -6.99 3.11 -21.77
CA GLY A 78 -6.37 2.52 -22.95
C GLY A 78 -4.91 2.10 -22.75
N GLN A 79 -4.44 1.97 -21.50
CA GLN A 79 -3.08 1.56 -21.19
C GLN A 79 -3.00 0.04 -20.96
N PRO A 80 -1.90 -0.63 -21.36
CA PRO A 80 -1.65 -2.02 -21.01
C PRO A 80 -1.57 -2.20 -19.49
N GLY A 81 -2.19 -3.26 -18.98
CA GLY A 81 -2.25 -3.55 -17.56
C GLY A 81 -2.34 -5.05 -17.28
N LEU A 82 -2.31 -5.37 -15.99
CA LEU A 82 -2.49 -6.72 -15.47
C LEU A 82 -3.73 -6.75 -14.57
N ARG A 83 -4.67 -7.62 -14.90
CA ARG A 83 -5.81 -7.97 -14.07
C ARG A 83 -5.42 -9.14 -13.19
N ILE A 84 -5.52 -8.99 -11.88
CA ILE A 84 -5.16 -9.98 -10.87
C ILE A 84 -6.40 -10.30 -10.05
N VAL A 85 -6.73 -11.57 -9.94
CA VAL A 85 -7.89 -12.05 -9.19
C VAL A 85 -7.43 -12.92 -8.04
N ARG A 86 -7.98 -12.69 -6.85
CA ARG A 86 -7.75 -13.46 -5.62
C ARG A 86 -9.05 -13.78 -4.93
N SER A 87 -9.20 -14.99 -4.42
CA SER A 87 -10.24 -15.35 -3.46
C SER A 87 -9.62 -15.74 -2.13
N PHE A 88 -10.28 -15.39 -1.06
CA PHE A 88 -9.92 -15.77 0.30
C PHE A 88 -11.18 -15.86 1.16
N SER A 89 -11.25 -16.87 2.01
CA SER A 89 -12.43 -17.14 2.84
C SER A 89 -13.71 -17.15 2.00
N ASN A 90 -14.61 -16.15 2.18
CA ASN A 90 -15.83 -15.99 1.40
C ASN A 90 -15.80 -14.78 0.45
N SER A 91 -14.67 -14.12 0.37
CA SER A 91 -14.49 -12.85 -0.34
C SER A 91 -13.61 -12.99 -1.57
N ARG A 92 -13.73 -12.02 -2.47
CA ARG A 92 -12.95 -11.95 -3.71
C ARG A 92 -12.47 -10.53 -3.95
N VAL A 93 -11.23 -10.41 -4.42
CA VAL A 93 -10.65 -9.13 -4.85
C VAL A 93 -10.18 -9.24 -6.29
N GLU A 94 -10.51 -8.22 -7.06
CA GLU A 94 -9.99 -7.99 -8.38
C GLU A 94 -9.16 -6.71 -8.39
N GLN A 95 -7.95 -6.78 -8.93
CA GLN A 95 -7.08 -5.63 -9.08
C GLN A 95 -6.69 -5.46 -10.54
N VAL A 96 -6.63 -4.21 -11.02
CA VAL A 96 -6.01 -3.89 -12.32
C VAL A 96 -4.85 -2.95 -12.07
N LEU A 97 -3.65 -3.42 -12.40
CA LEU A 97 -2.41 -2.66 -12.33
C LEU A 97 -2.07 -2.14 -13.72
N SER A 98 -1.88 -0.83 -13.87
CA SER A 98 -1.43 -0.21 -15.12
C SER A 98 -0.52 0.99 -14.82
N LEU A 99 0.25 1.42 -15.82
CA LEU A 99 1.02 2.67 -15.71
C LEU A 99 0.29 3.80 -16.42
N ALA A 100 0.42 5.01 -15.89
CA ALA A 100 0.02 6.21 -16.61
C ALA A 100 0.80 6.32 -17.92
N GLY A 101 0.24 6.99 -18.92
CA GLY A 101 0.88 7.16 -20.21
C GLY A 101 2.04 8.18 -20.19
N GLY A 102 2.99 8.04 -21.13
CA GLY A 102 4.09 8.98 -21.33
C GLY A 102 5.13 8.94 -20.21
N ASP A 103 5.53 10.11 -19.73
CA ASP A 103 6.55 10.31 -18.70
C ASP A 103 5.99 10.45 -17.25
N ASP A 104 4.73 10.10 -17.03
CA ASP A 104 4.10 10.13 -15.71
C ASP A 104 4.53 8.92 -14.88
N PRO A 105 5.19 9.10 -13.71
CA PRO A 105 5.68 8.02 -12.86
C PRO A 105 4.60 7.41 -11.97
N THR A 106 3.38 7.29 -12.46
CA THR A 106 2.25 6.78 -11.68
C THR A 106 1.93 5.32 -12.02
N LEU A 107 2.03 4.44 -11.01
CA LEU A 107 1.41 3.12 -11.01
C LEU A 107 -0.03 3.29 -10.52
N ARG A 108 -1.00 2.92 -11.35
CA ARG A 108 -2.42 2.88 -11.01
C ARG A 108 -2.78 1.49 -10.50
N VAL A 109 -3.54 1.44 -9.44
CA VAL A 109 -4.10 0.20 -8.87
C VAL A 109 -5.59 0.41 -8.67
N LEU A 110 -6.39 -0.12 -9.59
CA LEU A 110 -7.83 -0.21 -9.41
C LEU A 110 -8.13 -1.44 -8.56
N VAL A 111 -8.96 -1.30 -7.53
CA VAL A 111 -9.32 -2.40 -6.63
C VAL A 111 -10.82 -2.50 -6.53
N ASP A 112 -11.35 -3.68 -6.83
CA ASP A 112 -12.75 -4.06 -6.61
C ASP A 112 -12.79 -5.18 -5.58
N VAL A 113 -13.62 -5.01 -4.53
CA VAL A 113 -13.70 -5.94 -3.41
C VAL A 113 -15.12 -6.42 -3.23
N ASP A 114 -15.34 -7.71 -3.45
CA ASP A 114 -16.57 -8.42 -3.06
C ASP A 114 -16.37 -8.99 -1.64
N TRP A 115 -16.83 -8.22 -0.62
CA TRP A 115 -16.51 -8.45 0.78
C TRP A 115 -17.59 -9.19 1.53
N HIS A 116 -17.21 -10.32 2.14
CA HIS A 116 -18.11 -11.17 2.94
C HIS A 116 -17.50 -11.61 4.29
N GLU A 117 -16.53 -10.85 4.81
CA GLU A 117 -15.87 -11.19 6.06
C GLU A 117 -16.48 -10.43 7.26
N GLN A 118 -16.33 -11.01 8.45
CA GLN A 118 -16.69 -10.39 9.72
C GLN A 118 -15.46 -10.35 10.62
N HIS A 119 -15.32 -9.29 11.40
CA HIS A 119 -14.18 -9.08 12.28
C HIS A 119 -12.82 -9.18 11.57
N ARG A 120 -12.76 -8.62 10.37
CA ARG A 120 -11.56 -8.56 9.53
C ARG A 120 -11.34 -7.15 9.01
N LEU A 121 -10.08 -6.80 8.84
CA LEU A 121 -9.63 -5.58 8.19
C LEU A 121 -8.71 -5.96 7.03
N LEU A 122 -9.04 -5.51 5.83
CA LEU A 122 -8.21 -5.69 4.66
C LEU A 122 -7.30 -4.47 4.48
N LYS A 123 -6.02 -4.72 4.30
CA LYS A 123 -5.04 -3.67 3.99
C LYS A 123 -4.28 -3.96 2.72
N LEU A 124 -3.96 -2.90 1.98
CA LEU A 124 -3.07 -2.94 0.84
C LEU A 124 -1.71 -2.36 1.22
N ALA A 125 -0.67 -3.20 1.22
CA ALA A 125 0.65 -2.89 1.72
C ALA A 125 1.65 -2.60 0.60
N PHE A 126 2.46 -1.54 0.81
CA PHE A 126 3.60 -1.17 -0.01
C PHE A 126 4.82 -0.92 0.89
N PRO A 127 5.82 -1.81 0.89
CA PRO A 127 7.14 -1.50 1.42
C PRO A 127 7.82 -0.50 0.49
N LEU A 128 8.45 0.52 1.06
CA LEU A 128 9.06 1.63 0.34
C LEU A 128 10.52 1.76 0.74
N ASP A 129 11.45 1.75 -0.21
CA ASP A 129 12.88 1.97 0.03
C ASP A 129 13.17 3.45 0.33
N VAL A 130 12.51 3.95 1.35
CA VAL A 130 12.59 5.30 1.88
C VAL A 130 12.67 5.22 3.39
N LEU A 131 13.66 5.90 3.99
CA LEU A 131 13.78 6.04 5.43
C LEU A 131 13.54 7.50 5.81
N ALA A 132 12.36 7.79 6.31
CA ALA A 132 11.98 9.12 6.77
C ALA A 132 11.49 9.07 8.22
N ASP A 133 11.76 10.11 9.01
CA ASP A 133 11.25 10.22 10.38
C ASP A 133 9.78 10.61 10.42
N HIS A 134 9.29 11.23 9.36
CA HIS A 134 7.92 11.68 9.24
C HIS A 134 7.33 11.35 7.88
N ALA A 135 6.04 11.08 7.87
CA ALA A 135 5.20 11.04 6.68
C ALA A 135 4.22 12.22 6.69
N THR A 136 3.86 12.67 5.52
CA THR A 136 2.90 13.76 5.35
C THR A 136 1.58 13.20 4.83
N SER A 137 0.50 13.47 5.54
CA SER A 137 -0.86 13.06 5.19
C SER A 137 -1.70 14.28 4.84
N GLU A 138 -2.36 14.26 3.71
CA GLU A 138 -3.30 15.31 3.33
C GLU A 138 -4.54 15.27 4.22
N THR A 139 -4.96 16.44 4.66
CA THR A 139 -6.18 16.66 5.43
C THR A 139 -6.91 17.88 4.88
N GLN A 140 -8.11 18.18 5.43
CA GLN A 140 -8.84 19.39 5.05
C GLN A 140 -7.98 20.63 5.27
N PHE A 141 -7.91 21.46 4.26
CA PHE A 141 -7.20 22.77 4.26
C PHE A 141 -5.67 22.68 4.36
N GLY A 142 -5.07 21.50 4.21
CA GLY A 142 -3.62 21.36 4.26
C GLY A 142 -3.13 19.93 4.45
N HIS A 143 -2.12 19.78 5.28
CA HIS A 143 -1.52 18.48 5.57
C HIS A 143 -1.03 18.41 7.02
N VAL A 144 -0.85 17.19 7.50
CA VAL A 144 -0.29 16.87 8.82
C VAL A 144 0.94 15.99 8.66
N SER A 145 2.02 16.36 9.35
CA SER A 145 3.21 15.53 9.46
C SER A 145 3.11 14.62 10.68
N ARG A 146 3.36 13.31 10.50
CA ARG A 146 3.28 12.30 11.56
C ARG A 146 4.55 11.44 11.57
N SER A 147 4.97 11.02 12.77
CA SER A 147 6.12 10.13 12.95
C SER A 147 5.90 8.78 12.24
N THR A 148 6.95 8.25 11.60
CA THR A 148 6.97 6.89 11.05
C THR A 148 7.50 5.86 12.05
N HIS A 149 7.90 6.31 13.23
CA HIS A 149 8.44 5.50 14.32
C HIS A 149 7.52 5.54 15.55
N ALA A 150 7.72 4.62 16.48
CA ALA A 150 6.97 4.50 17.74
C ALA A 150 7.92 4.64 18.95
N ASN A 151 8.69 5.75 19.00
CA ASN A 151 9.71 5.97 20.05
C ASN A 151 9.09 6.44 21.38
N THR A 152 7.88 6.96 21.36
CA THR A 152 7.16 7.44 22.53
C THR A 152 5.83 6.73 22.66
N SER A 153 5.21 6.79 23.85
CA SER A 153 3.85 6.28 24.07
C SER A 153 2.81 6.99 23.18
N TRP A 154 3.04 8.27 22.87
CA TRP A 154 2.20 9.03 21.95
C TRP A 154 2.29 8.50 20.52
N ASP A 155 3.50 8.20 20.04
CA ASP A 155 3.68 7.61 18.72
C ASP A 155 3.06 6.23 18.65
N THR A 156 3.26 5.40 19.69
CA THR A 156 2.68 4.06 19.79
C THR A 156 1.15 4.08 19.76
N ALA A 157 0.52 5.09 20.39
CA ALA A 157 -0.93 5.24 20.40
C ALA A 157 -1.50 5.67 19.03
N ARG A 158 -0.67 6.18 18.12
CA ARG A 158 -1.06 6.59 16.75
C ARG A 158 -0.75 5.49 15.73
N PHE A 159 -1.10 4.27 16.06
CA PHE A 159 -0.83 3.09 15.24
C PHE A 159 -1.65 3.06 13.94
N GLU A 160 -2.78 3.76 13.90
CA GLU A 160 -3.62 3.95 12.73
C GLU A 160 -3.95 5.42 12.59
N THR A 161 -3.91 5.95 11.38
CA THR A 161 -4.12 7.36 11.08
C THR A 161 -4.99 7.55 9.85
N VAL A 162 -5.36 8.79 9.56
CA VAL A 162 -6.18 9.13 8.41
C VAL A 162 -5.46 10.10 7.48
N ALA A 163 -5.67 9.94 6.19
CA ALA A 163 -5.41 10.93 5.16
C ALA A 163 -6.66 11.08 4.31
N HIS A 164 -6.84 12.23 3.68
CA HIS A 164 -8.01 12.47 2.84
C HIS A 164 -7.83 11.83 1.46
N ARG A 165 -6.78 12.22 0.72
CA ARG A 165 -6.56 11.79 -0.65
C ARG A 165 -5.16 11.26 -0.93
N TRP A 166 -4.15 11.67 -0.13
CA TRP A 166 -2.79 11.20 -0.35
C TRP A 166 -1.95 11.18 0.94
N VAL A 167 -0.98 10.30 0.91
CA VAL A 167 0.08 10.18 1.92
C VAL A 167 1.41 10.20 1.19
N HIS A 168 2.38 10.94 1.70
CA HIS A 168 3.73 11.02 1.16
C HIS A 168 4.77 10.60 2.20
N VAL A 169 5.72 9.77 1.77
CA VAL A 169 6.92 9.41 2.53
C VAL A 169 8.12 9.77 1.67
N GLY A 170 9.03 10.59 2.20
CA GLY A 170 10.16 11.08 1.41
C GLY A 170 11.40 11.38 2.23
N GLU A 171 12.54 11.26 1.57
CA GLU A 171 13.87 11.65 2.01
C GLU A 171 14.47 12.65 1.03
N PRO A 172 15.60 13.30 1.32
CA PRO A 172 16.20 14.25 0.38
C PRO A 172 16.45 13.64 -1.00
N GLY A 173 15.75 14.15 -2.02
CA GLY A 173 15.92 13.75 -3.41
C GLY A 173 15.05 12.58 -3.90
N PHE A 174 14.30 11.90 -3.02
CA PHE A 174 13.40 10.82 -3.42
C PHE A 174 12.23 10.69 -2.46
N GLY A 175 11.08 10.28 -2.98
CA GLY A 175 9.91 10.00 -2.17
C GLY A 175 8.83 9.30 -2.98
N VAL A 176 7.90 8.69 -2.26
CA VAL A 176 6.74 8.01 -2.82
C VAL A 176 5.47 8.61 -2.21
N SER A 177 4.51 8.89 -3.07
CA SER A 177 3.16 9.29 -2.66
C SER A 177 2.19 8.19 -3.04
N VAL A 178 1.27 7.88 -2.14
CA VAL A 178 0.13 7.02 -2.43
C VAL A 178 -1.12 7.89 -2.34
N ALA A 179 -1.84 7.97 -3.45
CA ALA A 179 -3.12 8.66 -3.52
C ALA A 179 -4.25 7.63 -3.64
N ASN A 180 -5.39 7.93 -3.05
CA ASN A 180 -6.60 7.12 -3.16
C ASN A 180 -7.84 8.01 -3.17
N ASP A 181 -8.95 7.50 -3.65
CA ASP A 181 -10.24 8.19 -3.76
C ASP A 181 -11.36 7.53 -2.93
N GLY A 182 -11.08 6.39 -2.31
CA GLY A 182 -12.09 5.55 -1.65
C GLY A 182 -11.96 5.43 -0.14
N THR A 183 -10.74 5.46 0.40
CA THR A 183 -10.47 5.14 1.80
C THR A 183 -9.65 6.22 2.49
N TYR A 184 -9.73 6.30 3.82
CA TYR A 184 -9.02 7.30 4.61
C TYR A 184 -7.99 6.69 5.55
N GLY A 185 -8.24 5.45 6.04
CA GLY A 185 -7.39 4.79 7.01
C GLY A 185 -6.05 4.36 6.41
N HIS A 186 -4.98 4.62 7.12
CA HIS A 186 -3.66 4.13 6.76
C HIS A 186 -2.75 4.04 7.98
N ASP A 187 -1.72 3.27 7.85
CA ASP A 187 -0.59 3.29 8.78
C ASP A 187 0.75 3.30 8.04
N ILE A 188 1.75 3.83 8.70
CA ILE A 188 3.13 3.78 8.25
C ILE A 188 3.99 3.25 9.39
N THR A 189 4.77 2.22 9.10
CA THR A 189 5.69 1.60 10.06
C THR A 189 7.07 1.46 9.45
N ARG A 190 8.08 1.28 10.31
CA ARG A 190 9.43 0.90 9.88
C ARG A 190 9.55 -0.60 9.84
N ILE A 191 10.14 -1.11 8.76
CA ILE A 191 10.43 -2.53 8.57
C ILE A 191 11.93 -2.75 8.39
N ARG A 192 12.38 -3.95 8.72
CA ARG A 192 13.74 -4.40 8.43
C ARG A 192 13.74 -5.15 7.11
N THR A 193 14.67 -4.81 6.23
CA THR A 193 14.89 -5.43 4.93
C THR A 193 16.33 -5.88 4.81
N GLU A 194 16.68 -6.58 3.75
CA GLU A 194 18.06 -6.96 3.45
C GLU A 194 18.98 -5.73 3.30
N GLY A 195 18.45 -4.63 2.76
CA GLY A 195 19.18 -3.37 2.57
C GLY A 195 19.24 -2.47 3.80
N GLY A 196 18.56 -2.82 4.90
CA GLY A 196 18.53 -1.99 6.12
C GLY A 196 17.11 -1.74 6.64
N VAL A 197 16.82 -0.49 7.00
CA VAL A 197 15.49 -0.07 7.48
C VAL A 197 14.80 0.70 6.39
N ALA A 198 13.56 0.34 6.14
CA ALA A 198 12.67 0.95 5.15
C ALA A 198 11.31 1.31 5.78
N SER A 199 10.48 2.01 5.05
CA SER A 199 9.11 2.31 5.47
C SER A 199 8.14 1.32 4.85
N GLN A 200 7.08 0.97 5.56
CA GLN A 200 5.94 0.25 5.00
C GLN A 200 4.68 1.09 5.19
N LEU A 201 4.04 1.42 4.09
CA LEU A 201 2.75 2.08 4.06
C LEU A 201 1.66 1.03 3.80
N ARG A 202 0.57 1.09 4.55
CA ARG A 202 -0.61 0.25 4.35
C ARG A 202 -1.86 1.12 4.30
N LEU A 203 -2.67 0.94 3.27
CA LEU A 203 -4.00 1.53 3.18
C LEU A 203 -5.03 0.54 3.74
N SER A 204 -5.98 1.01 4.52
CA SER A 204 -7.17 0.24 4.93
C SER A 204 -8.21 0.34 3.81
N LEU A 205 -8.63 -0.80 3.28
CA LEU A 205 -9.60 -0.91 2.20
C LEU A 205 -11.02 -1.09 2.73
#